data_074f25a5b9c5db2c518df82ba596c19b
#
_entry.id   074f25a5b9c5db2c518df82ba596c19b
#
_cell.length_a   1.000
_cell.length_b   1.000
_cell.length_c   1.000
_cell.angle_alpha   90.00
_cell.angle_beta   90.00
_cell.angle_gamma   90.00
#
_symmetry.space_group_name_H-M   'P 1'
#
loop_
_entity.id
_entity.type
_entity.pdbx_description
1 polymer ?
#
loop_
_entity_poly.entity_id
_entity_poly.type
_entity_poly.pdbx_seq_one_letter_code
_entity_poly.pdbx_strand_id
1 'polypeptide(L)'
;SVDDTKEIIEVLKQRFPDIKGPSTEDICYATTNRQLAVKSMADMCDYVLVIGAQNSSNSQRLVEVAKKNGVSNSYLISDEDDLNIFLNNFNFTDSINIGLTAGASAPETLVQILISKLKRKFEVNLINHEVVKEDIIFNLPKSLR
;
A
#
# COMPACT_ATOMS: atom_id res chain seq x y z
N SER A 1 8.38 -3.61 -7.66
CA SER A 1 7.86 -2.27 -7.30
C SER A 1 7.98 -1.32 -8.48
N VAL A 2 7.41 -0.13 -8.35
CA VAL A 2 7.62 0.96 -9.34
C VAL A 2 9.11 1.27 -9.47
N ASP A 3 9.83 1.28 -8.35
CA ASP A 3 11.27 1.56 -8.35
C ASP A 3 12.07 0.44 -9.03
N ASP A 4 11.79 -0.83 -8.75
CA ASP A 4 12.46 -1.96 -9.41
C ASP A 4 12.23 -1.93 -10.93
N THR A 5 11.03 -1.54 -11.37
CA THR A 5 10.72 -1.39 -12.80
C THR A 5 11.54 -0.26 -13.44
N LYS A 6 11.70 0.86 -12.75
CA LYS A 6 12.54 1.97 -13.22
C LYS A 6 14.00 1.54 -13.37
N GLU A 7 14.56 0.87 -12.37
CA GLU A 7 15.94 0.34 -12.43
C GLU A 7 16.15 -0.60 -13.64
N ILE A 8 15.19 -1.51 -13.87
CA ILE A 8 15.24 -2.42 -15.04
C ILE A 8 15.22 -1.63 -16.35
N ILE A 9 14.33 -0.64 -16.46
CA ILE A 9 14.22 0.20 -17.66
C ILE A 9 15.54 0.98 -17.89
N GLU A 10 16.15 1.52 -16.85
CA GLU A 10 17.42 2.24 -16.96
C GLU A 10 18.54 1.33 -17.47
N VAL A 11 18.68 0.12 -16.93
CA VAL A 11 19.68 -0.87 -17.41
C VAL A 11 19.41 -1.26 -18.86
N LEU A 12 18.14 -1.45 -19.25
CA LEU A 12 17.79 -1.78 -20.62
C LEU A 12 18.13 -0.63 -21.59
N LYS A 13 17.83 0.61 -21.24
CA LYS A 13 18.18 1.78 -22.05
C LYS A 13 19.70 1.99 -22.19
N GLN A 14 20.47 1.71 -21.14
CA GLN A 14 21.93 1.77 -21.20
C GLN A 14 22.49 0.71 -22.16
N ARG A 15 21.96 -0.51 -22.12
CA ARG A 15 22.43 -1.64 -22.96
C ARG A 15 21.91 -1.57 -24.39
N PHE A 16 20.72 -1.03 -24.58
CA PHE A 16 20.03 -0.93 -25.86
C PHE A 16 19.48 0.50 -26.04
N PRO A 17 20.31 1.45 -26.52
CA PRO A 17 19.92 2.86 -26.61
C PRO A 17 18.67 3.12 -27.49
N ASP A 18 18.45 2.28 -28.51
CA ASP A 18 17.31 2.37 -29.43
C ASP A 18 16.06 1.62 -28.97
N ILE A 19 16.05 1.07 -27.74
CA ILE A 19 14.91 0.33 -27.22
C ILE A 19 13.69 1.25 -27.13
N LYS A 20 12.58 0.81 -27.70
CA LYS A 20 11.30 1.53 -27.62
C LYS A 20 10.44 0.92 -26.54
N GLY A 21 9.91 1.75 -25.69
CA GLY A 21 8.91 1.41 -24.68
C GLY A 21 7.58 2.12 -24.97
N PRO A 22 6.55 1.83 -24.17
CA PRO A 22 5.30 2.58 -24.22
C PRO A 22 5.55 4.07 -23.98
N SER A 23 4.72 4.93 -24.56
CA SER A 23 4.83 6.39 -24.44
C SER A 23 4.51 6.90 -23.03
N THR A 24 3.86 6.09 -22.21
CA THR A 24 3.47 6.38 -20.82
C THR A 24 3.89 5.23 -19.92
N GLU A 25 4.07 5.53 -18.64
CA GLU A 25 4.31 4.46 -17.65
C GLU A 25 3.09 3.53 -17.59
N ASP A 26 3.27 2.25 -17.95
CA ASP A 26 2.21 1.23 -17.98
C ASP A 26 1.81 0.72 -16.58
N ILE A 27 2.41 1.25 -15.53
CA ILE A 27 2.02 0.88 -14.18
C ILE A 27 0.71 1.58 -13.83
N CYS A 28 -0.28 0.79 -13.41
CA CYS A 28 -1.56 1.30 -12.99
C CYS A 28 -1.39 2.43 -11.93
N TYR A 29 -1.99 3.59 -12.19
CA TYR A 29 -1.91 4.75 -11.28
C TYR A 29 -2.28 4.38 -9.83
N ALA A 30 -3.27 3.50 -9.63
CA ALA A 30 -3.68 3.05 -8.32
C ALA A 30 -2.54 2.30 -7.59
N THR A 31 -1.70 1.55 -8.31
CA THR A 31 -0.51 0.91 -7.74
C THR A 31 0.55 1.95 -7.37
N THR A 32 0.80 2.90 -8.25
CA THR A 32 1.76 3.99 -8.01
C THR A 32 1.34 4.84 -6.82
N ASN A 33 0.07 5.28 -6.77
CA ASN A 33 -0.44 6.15 -5.72
C ASN A 33 -0.40 5.45 -4.34
N ARG A 34 -0.72 4.16 -4.27
CA ARG A 34 -0.63 3.41 -3.01
C ARG A 34 0.81 3.28 -2.52
N GLN A 35 1.76 3.02 -3.41
CA GLN A 35 3.18 2.97 -3.03
C GLN A 35 3.69 4.34 -2.58
N LEU A 36 3.27 5.42 -3.24
CA LEU A 36 3.58 6.78 -2.81
C LEU A 36 3.01 7.09 -1.43
N ALA A 37 1.76 6.72 -1.17
CA ALA A 37 1.13 6.89 0.12
C ALA A 37 1.88 6.14 1.24
N VAL A 38 2.28 4.89 0.99
CA VAL A 38 3.08 4.10 1.95
C VAL A 38 4.43 4.77 2.21
N LYS A 39 5.13 5.23 1.16
CA LYS A 39 6.41 5.94 1.31
C LYS A 39 6.27 7.21 2.16
N SER A 40 5.22 8.01 1.89
CA SER A 40 5.03 9.30 2.59
C SER A 40 4.62 9.15 4.04
N MET A 41 3.98 8.04 4.45
CA MET A 41 3.62 7.81 5.85
C MET A 41 4.69 7.04 6.62
N ALA A 42 5.68 6.43 5.95
CA ALA A 42 6.66 5.56 6.59
C ALA A 42 7.43 6.27 7.72
N ASP A 43 7.90 7.48 7.49
CA ASP A 43 8.66 8.25 8.48
C ASP A 43 7.84 8.63 9.74
N MET A 44 6.51 8.50 9.68
CA MET A 44 5.59 8.87 10.76
C MET A 44 5.04 7.64 11.51
N CYS A 45 5.34 6.43 11.06
CA CYS A 45 4.71 5.21 11.55
C CYS A 45 5.71 4.27 12.23
N ASP A 46 5.30 3.74 13.38
CA ASP A 46 6.02 2.67 14.07
C ASP A 46 5.67 1.29 13.49
N TYR A 47 4.47 1.17 12.96
CA TYR A 47 3.92 -0.03 12.32
C TYR A 47 3.20 0.33 11.03
N VAL A 48 3.23 -0.57 10.03
CA VAL A 48 2.38 -0.49 8.84
C VAL A 48 1.60 -1.77 8.67
N LEU A 49 0.29 -1.66 8.62
CA LEU A 49 -0.63 -2.76 8.32
C LEU A 49 -1.17 -2.59 6.91
N VAL A 50 -0.93 -3.61 6.10
CA VAL A 50 -1.45 -3.68 4.73
C VAL A 50 -2.58 -4.68 4.68
N ILE A 51 -3.79 -4.25 4.35
CA ILE A 51 -4.92 -5.15 4.17
C ILE A 51 -4.92 -5.69 2.74
N GLY A 52 -4.97 -7.01 2.59
CA GLY A 52 -5.00 -7.64 1.28
C GLY A 52 -4.72 -9.14 1.32
N ALA A 53 -5.04 -9.83 0.24
CA ALA A 53 -4.87 -11.26 0.14
C ALA A 53 -3.37 -11.66 0.10
N GLN A 54 -3.04 -12.81 0.71
CA GLN A 54 -1.68 -13.37 0.74
C GLN A 54 -1.08 -13.61 -0.65
N ASN A 55 -1.93 -13.94 -1.63
CA ASN A 55 -1.52 -14.16 -3.01
C ASN A 55 -1.52 -12.89 -3.88
N SER A 56 -1.83 -11.73 -3.31
CA SER A 56 -1.82 -10.44 -4.00
C SER A 56 -0.41 -9.86 -4.05
N SER A 57 0.23 -9.90 -5.22
CA SER A 57 1.55 -9.27 -5.43
C SER A 57 1.55 -7.78 -5.09
N ASN A 58 0.46 -7.07 -5.38
CA ASN A 58 0.34 -5.65 -5.01
C ASN A 58 0.37 -5.44 -3.49
N SER A 59 -0.37 -6.25 -2.73
CA SER A 59 -0.42 -6.15 -1.27
C SER A 59 0.92 -6.51 -0.62
N GLN A 60 1.56 -7.59 -1.09
CA GLN A 60 2.91 -7.97 -0.65
C GLN A 60 3.92 -6.86 -0.92
N ARG A 61 3.84 -6.24 -2.11
CA ARG A 61 4.72 -5.14 -2.50
C ARG A 61 4.56 -3.90 -1.62
N LEU A 62 3.36 -3.58 -1.15
CA LEU A 62 3.16 -2.48 -0.19
C LEU A 62 3.88 -2.74 1.14
N VAL A 63 3.86 -3.98 1.64
CA VAL A 63 4.65 -4.38 2.83
C VAL A 63 6.14 -4.20 2.59
N GLU A 64 6.64 -4.63 1.43
CA GLU A 64 8.06 -4.47 1.08
C GLU A 64 8.46 -3.00 0.96
N VAL A 65 7.60 -2.16 0.36
CA VAL A 65 7.83 -0.72 0.25
C VAL A 65 7.91 -0.08 1.64
N ALA A 66 7.02 -0.44 2.57
CA ALA A 66 7.08 0.06 3.94
C ALA A 66 8.38 -0.34 4.63
N LYS A 67 8.81 -1.60 4.51
CA LYS A 67 10.07 -2.10 5.08
C LYS A 67 11.29 -1.40 4.48
N LYS A 68 11.34 -1.21 3.16
CA LYS A 68 12.42 -0.47 2.46
C LYS A 68 12.50 0.99 2.92
N ASN A 69 11.39 1.59 3.33
CA ASN A 69 11.34 2.96 3.82
C ASN A 69 11.40 3.08 5.36
N GLY A 70 11.97 2.07 6.04
CA GLY A 70 12.36 2.15 7.45
C GLY A 70 11.37 1.53 8.42
N VAL A 71 10.16 1.14 8.01
CA VAL A 71 9.19 0.52 8.92
C VAL A 71 9.35 -1.00 8.91
N SER A 72 10.28 -1.51 9.70
CA SER A 72 10.52 -2.96 9.81
C SER A 72 9.28 -3.73 10.28
N ASN A 73 8.45 -3.10 11.13
CA ASN A 73 7.21 -3.65 11.66
C ASN A 73 6.05 -3.48 10.66
N SER A 74 6.17 -4.11 9.50
CA SER A 74 5.15 -4.02 8.44
C SER A 74 4.57 -5.40 8.16
N TYR A 75 3.25 -5.53 8.22
CA TYR A 75 2.52 -6.79 8.18
C TYR A 75 1.41 -6.78 7.14
N LEU A 76 1.19 -7.92 6.49
CA LEU A 76 0.03 -8.18 5.65
C LEU A 76 -1.07 -8.80 6.52
N ILE A 77 -2.27 -8.25 6.45
CA ILE A 77 -3.47 -8.72 7.14
C ILE A 77 -4.47 -9.18 6.08
N SER A 78 -4.64 -10.49 5.95
CA SER A 78 -5.51 -11.06 4.91
C SER A 78 -6.94 -11.33 5.39
N ASP A 79 -7.11 -11.54 6.69
CA ASP A 79 -8.38 -11.89 7.30
C ASP A 79 -8.44 -11.48 8.79
N GLU A 80 -9.51 -11.87 9.46
CA GLU A 80 -9.69 -11.57 10.88
C GLU A 80 -8.75 -12.37 11.80
N ASP A 81 -8.29 -13.53 11.39
CA ASP A 81 -7.39 -14.36 12.18
C ASP A 81 -5.99 -13.74 12.20
N ASP A 82 -5.47 -13.30 11.06
CA ASP A 82 -4.23 -12.52 10.99
C ASP A 82 -4.29 -11.28 11.90
N LEU A 83 -5.45 -10.57 11.86
CA LEU A 83 -5.67 -9.41 12.70
C LEU A 83 -5.68 -9.77 14.21
N ASN A 84 -6.34 -10.85 14.58
CA ASN A 84 -6.37 -11.31 15.98
C ASN A 84 -4.97 -11.71 16.46
N ILE A 85 -4.20 -12.40 15.61
CA ILE A 85 -2.80 -12.75 15.90
C ILE A 85 -1.98 -11.47 16.12
N PHE A 86 -2.11 -10.47 15.23
CA PHE A 86 -1.44 -9.19 15.41
C PHE A 86 -1.83 -8.54 16.74
N LEU A 87 -3.12 -8.38 17.02
CA LEU A 87 -3.61 -7.71 18.22
C LEU A 87 -3.24 -8.43 19.53
N ASN A 88 -3.08 -9.75 19.52
CA ASN A 88 -2.72 -10.54 20.70
C ASN A 88 -1.21 -10.52 20.97
N ASN A 89 -0.39 -10.40 19.93
CA ASN A 89 1.07 -10.39 20.06
C ASN A 89 1.62 -9.01 20.45
N PHE A 90 0.81 -7.95 20.34
CA PHE A 90 1.25 -6.59 20.62
C PHE A 90 0.52 -6.01 21.83
N ASN A 91 1.28 -5.80 22.91
CA ASN A 91 0.87 -4.98 24.05
C ASN A 91 1.55 -3.61 23.90
N PHE A 92 0.81 -2.66 23.39
CA PHE A 92 1.29 -1.28 23.30
C PHE A 92 1.15 -0.64 24.68
N THR A 93 2.27 -0.29 25.30
CA THR A 93 2.31 0.45 26.58
C THR A 93 2.40 1.95 26.35
N ASP A 94 2.87 2.35 25.17
CA ASP A 94 3.09 3.75 24.80
C ASP A 94 2.20 4.15 23.63
N SER A 95 2.14 5.46 23.36
CA SER A 95 1.48 5.97 22.17
C SER A 95 2.29 5.58 20.94
N ILE A 96 1.64 4.96 19.96
CA ILE A 96 2.25 4.51 18.72
C ILE A 96 1.45 4.98 17.51
N ASN A 97 2.13 5.13 16.39
CA ASN A 97 1.54 5.46 15.10
C ASN A 97 1.46 4.21 14.21
N ILE A 98 0.24 3.83 13.84
CA ILE A 98 0.00 2.72 12.92
C ILE A 98 -0.47 3.26 11.58
N GLY A 99 0.35 3.08 10.55
CA GLY A 99 -0.04 3.30 9.17
C GLY A 99 -0.95 2.18 8.68
N LEU A 100 -2.12 2.53 8.16
CA LEU A 100 -3.07 1.58 7.61
C LEU A 100 -3.28 1.84 6.13
N THR A 101 -3.05 0.84 5.31
CA THR A 101 -3.29 0.87 3.87
C THR A 101 -3.92 -0.44 3.38
N ALA A 102 -4.43 -0.43 2.16
CA ALA A 102 -5.08 -1.61 1.57
C ALA A 102 -4.62 -1.84 0.13
N GLY A 103 -4.52 -3.08 -0.28
CA GLY A 103 -4.36 -3.45 -1.69
C GLY A 103 -5.58 -3.03 -2.51
N ALA A 104 -5.40 -2.89 -3.84
CA ALA A 104 -6.46 -2.42 -4.73
C ALA A 104 -7.73 -3.29 -4.71
N SER A 105 -7.60 -4.58 -4.43
CA SER A 105 -8.70 -5.55 -4.36
C SER A 105 -9.10 -5.92 -2.93
N ALA A 106 -8.59 -5.23 -1.92
CA ALA A 106 -8.93 -5.50 -0.53
C ALA A 106 -10.37 -5.09 -0.23
N PRO A 107 -11.15 -5.92 0.50
CA PRO A 107 -12.50 -5.55 0.89
C PRO A 107 -12.49 -4.39 1.89
N GLU A 108 -13.25 -3.34 1.61
CA GLU A 108 -13.42 -2.21 2.54
C GLU A 108 -13.96 -2.67 3.91
N THR A 109 -14.79 -3.70 3.92
CA THR A 109 -15.33 -4.29 5.14
C THR A 109 -14.24 -4.75 6.10
N LEU A 110 -13.15 -5.34 5.60
CA LEU A 110 -12.04 -5.80 6.44
C LEU A 110 -11.27 -4.61 7.05
N VAL A 111 -11.13 -3.50 6.30
CA VAL A 111 -10.57 -2.24 6.80
C VAL A 111 -11.39 -1.72 7.98
N GLN A 112 -12.71 -1.69 7.84
CA GLN A 112 -13.63 -1.21 8.89
C GLN A 112 -13.64 -2.12 10.12
N ILE A 113 -13.56 -3.43 9.93
CA ILE A 113 -13.43 -4.41 11.04
C ILE A 113 -12.14 -4.15 11.82
N LEU A 114 -11.01 -3.95 11.13
CA LEU A 114 -9.73 -3.66 11.76
C LEU A 114 -9.80 -2.38 12.59
N ILE A 115 -10.27 -1.28 12.00
CA ILE A 115 -10.43 0.00 12.70
C ILE A 115 -11.32 -0.16 13.94
N SER A 116 -12.43 -0.89 13.80
CA SER A 116 -13.37 -1.14 14.90
C SER A 116 -12.74 -1.95 16.04
N LYS A 117 -11.93 -2.97 15.72
CA LYS A 117 -11.22 -3.78 16.71
C LYS A 117 -10.13 -2.98 17.43
N LEU A 118 -9.38 -2.13 16.69
CA LEU A 118 -8.40 -1.23 17.30
C LEU A 118 -9.08 -0.26 18.26
N LYS A 119 -10.19 0.37 17.87
CA LYS A 119 -10.96 1.31 18.72
C LYS A 119 -11.57 0.64 19.96
N ARG A 120 -11.85 -0.66 19.93
CA ARG A 120 -12.34 -1.39 21.12
C ARG A 120 -11.24 -1.70 22.12
N LYS A 121 -10.00 -1.86 21.65
CA LYS A 121 -8.87 -2.27 22.48
C LYS A 121 -8.03 -1.08 22.97
N PHE A 122 -8.01 0.02 22.19
CA PHE A 122 -7.16 1.18 22.43
C PHE A 122 -7.92 2.48 22.24
N GLU A 123 -7.39 3.55 22.83
CA GLU A 123 -7.80 4.91 22.46
C GLU A 123 -7.16 5.26 21.11
N VAL A 124 -7.98 5.45 20.08
CA VAL A 124 -7.53 5.63 18.69
C VAL A 124 -7.92 7.01 18.17
N ASN A 125 -6.92 7.78 17.77
CA ASN A 125 -7.10 8.96 16.94
C ASN A 125 -6.90 8.58 15.48
N LEU A 126 -7.94 8.67 14.64
CA LEU A 126 -7.88 8.33 13.23
C LEU A 126 -7.56 9.57 12.39
N ILE A 127 -6.46 9.53 11.67
CA ILE A 127 -6.01 10.60 10.78
C ILE A 127 -6.07 10.09 9.32
N ASN A 128 -6.75 10.83 8.47
CA ASN A 128 -6.76 10.53 7.04
C ASN A 128 -5.51 11.14 6.39
N HIS A 129 -4.69 10.29 5.75
CA HIS A 129 -3.46 10.69 5.07
C HIS A 129 -3.65 10.63 3.56
N GLU A 130 -3.97 11.75 2.95
CA GLU A 130 -4.16 11.88 1.51
C GLU A 130 -2.89 12.45 0.86
N VAL A 131 -2.28 11.70 -0.07
CA VAL A 131 -1.04 12.10 -0.77
C VAL A 131 -1.32 12.57 -2.17
N VAL A 132 -2.26 11.91 -2.85
CA VAL A 132 -2.65 12.21 -4.23
C VAL A 132 -4.16 12.25 -4.31
N LYS A 133 -4.69 13.36 -4.81
CA LYS A 133 -6.11 13.45 -5.12
C LYS A 133 -6.35 12.75 -6.45
N GLU A 134 -7.12 11.66 -6.40
CA GLU A 134 -7.49 10.92 -7.61
C GLU A 134 -8.70 11.59 -8.26
N ASP A 135 -8.48 12.17 -9.45
CA ASP A 135 -9.53 12.76 -10.30
C ASP A 135 -9.44 12.12 -11.71
N ILE A 136 -9.58 10.78 -11.74
CA ILE A 136 -9.45 10.01 -12.96
C ILE A 136 -10.83 9.62 -13.48
N ILE A 137 -11.19 10.15 -14.66
CA ILE A 137 -12.42 9.80 -15.35
C ILE A 137 -12.10 8.78 -16.45
N PHE A 138 -12.67 7.58 -16.33
CA PHE A 138 -12.61 6.57 -17.38
C PHE A 138 -13.63 6.90 -18.47
N ASN A 139 -13.14 7.29 -19.62
CA ASN A 139 -13.99 7.52 -20.78
C ASN A 139 -14.38 6.20 -21.46
N LEU A 140 -15.62 6.11 -21.96
CA LEU A 140 -16.03 5.00 -22.81
C LEU A 140 -15.12 4.90 -24.04
N PRO A 141 -14.78 3.68 -24.51
CA PRO A 141 -14.09 3.48 -25.78
C PRO A 141 -14.80 4.20 -26.94
N LYS A 142 -14.04 4.71 -27.90
CA LYS A 142 -14.61 5.46 -29.03
C LYS A 142 -15.67 4.67 -29.81
N SER A 143 -15.57 3.34 -29.81
CA SER A 143 -16.56 2.43 -30.43
C SER A 143 -17.89 2.31 -29.67
N LEU A 144 -17.98 2.84 -28.47
CA LEU A 144 -19.17 2.79 -27.60
C LEU A 144 -19.73 4.19 -27.28
N ARG A 145 -19.24 5.22 -27.98
CA ARG A 145 -19.71 6.60 -27.88
C ARG A 145 -20.67 6.94 -29.00
#